data_f87933833d56a50813d9ac65c7058f71
#
_entry.id   f87933833d56a50813d9ac65c7058f71
#
_cell.length_a   1.000
_cell.length_b   1.000
_cell.length_c   1.000
_cell.angle_alpha   90.00
_cell.angle_beta   90.00
_cell.angle_gamma   90.00
#
_symmetry.space_group_name_H-M   'P 1'
#
loop_
_entity.id
_entity.type
_entity.pdbx_description
1 polymer ?
#
loop_
_entity_poly.entity_id
_entity_poly.type
_entity_poly.pdbx_seq_one_letter_code
_entity_poly.pdbx_strand_id
1 'polypeptide(L)'
;MKVLMLNGSPKANGNTNAALLEVGRALENEGISYEIFQMGGKPVRDCIGCGQCSEKGCAFNDDDVNEFIAKAKEADGFVFGTPVYYAHPSGRILSFLDRAFYAGGAAFRFKPGASVAVARRGGSSASFDCLNKYFGIAQMPVVGSTYWNMVYGRVPGEAEQDLEGMQTMQNLAKNMAWMMKCFELGKKNGIALPDTSVVVRTDFIR
;
A
#
# COMPACT_ATOMS: atom_id res chain seq x y z
N MET A 1 -16.01 1.50 6.87
CA MET A 1 -14.87 1.55 5.91
C MET A 1 -13.66 0.88 6.54
N LYS A 2 -12.85 0.21 5.74
CA LYS A 2 -11.67 -0.54 6.22
C LYS A 2 -10.44 -0.23 5.35
N VAL A 3 -9.30 0.03 5.99
CA VAL A 3 -8.00 0.16 5.32
C VAL A 3 -7.20 -1.12 5.48
N LEU A 4 -6.74 -1.71 4.38
CA LEU A 4 -5.81 -2.84 4.39
C LEU A 4 -4.39 -2.32 4.26
N MET A 5 -3.55 -2.61 5.24
CA MET A 5 -2.16 -2.19 5.27
C MET A 5 -1.25 -3.39 5.02
N LEU A 6 -0.21 -3.22 4.20
CA LEU A 6 0.79 -4.25 3.95
C LEU A 6 2.09 -3.91 4.70
N ASN A 7 2.49 -4.77 5.64
CA ASN A 7 3.81 -4.67 6.24
C ASN A 7 4.83 -5.49 5.44
N GLY A 8 5.60 -4.80 4.59
CA GLY A 8 6.67 -5.40 3.76
C GLY A 8 7.95 -5.74 4.52
N SER A 9 8.00 -5.46 5.83
CA SER A 9 9.11 -5.89 6.68
C SER A 9 8.98 -7.35 7.08
N PRO A 10 10.06 -8.13 7.13
CA PRO A 10 10.03 -9.48 7.71
C PRO A 10 9.81 -9.45 9.22
N LYS A 11 9.98 -8.31 9.88
CA LYS A 11 9.85 -8.13 11.33
C LYS A 11 8.45 -7.62 11.66
N ALA A 12 7.64 -8.45 12.34
CA ALA A 12 6.29 -8.07 12.76
C ALA A 12 6.28 -6.88 13.74
N ASN A 13 7.29 -6.76 14.60
CA ASN A 13 7.41 -5.72 15.63
C ASN A 13 8.58 -4.76 15.32
N GLY A 14 8.81 -4.46 14.04
CA GLY A 14 9.88 -3.53 13.62
C GLY A 14 9.33 -2.13 13.36
N ASN A 15 10.23 -1.19 13.03
CA ASN A 15 9.90 0.22 12.80
C ASN A 15 8.86 0.43 11.68
N THR A 16 8.83 -0.44 10.65
CA THR A 16 7.79 -0.39 9.62
C THR A 16 6.41 -0.68 10.21
N ASN A 17 6.31 -1.68 11.10
CA ASN A 17 5.06 -1.96 11.79
C ASN A 17 4.65 -0.83 12.74
N ALA A 18 5.60 -0.22 13.46
CA ALA A 18 5.32 0.93 14.33
C ALA A 18 4.73 2.11 13.54
N ALA A 19 5.28 2.42 12.37
CA ALA A 19 4.74 3.45 11.48
C ALA A 19 3.32 3.12 11.01
N LEU A 20 3.07 1.87 10.59
CA LEU A 20 1.73 1.43 10.18
C LEU A 20 0.72 1.42 11.34
N LEU A 21 1.14 1.04 12.54
CA LEU A 21 0.30 1.11 13.74
C LEU A 21 -0.10 2.54 14.07
N GLU A 22 0.79 3.51 13.88
CA GLU A 22 0.47 4.92 14.10
C GLU A 22 -0.58 5.42 13.10
N VAL A 23 -0.46 5.05 11.81
CA VAL A 23 -1.52 5.28 10.81
C VAL A 23 -2.83 4.62 11.27
N GLY A 24 -2.77 3.37 11.72
CA GLY A 24 -3.94 2.61 12.16
C GLY A 24 -4.68 3.25 13.31
N ARG A 25 -3.97 3.64 14.38
CA ARG A 25 -4.54 4.34 15.53
C ARG A 25 -5.23 5.65 15.12
N ALA A 26 -4.59 6.40 14.22
CA ALA A 26 -5.16 7.65 13.74
C ALA A 26 -6.40 7.42 12.86
N LEU A 27 -6.47 6.33 12.07
CA LEU A 27 -7.66 5.93 11.33
C LEU A 27 -8.80 5.52 12.25
N GLU A 28 -8.53 4.79 13.33
CA GLU A 28 -9.55 4.42 14.35
C GLU A 28 -10.15 5.67 15.01
N ASN A 29 -9.34 6.68 15.32
CA ASN A 29 -9.83 7.96 15.84
C ASN A 29 -10.75 8.68 14.83
N GLU A 30 -10.63 8.40 13.54
CA GLU A 30 -11.49 8.89 12.46
C GLU A 30 -12.70 7.97 12.17
N GLY A 31 -12.87 6.87 12.93
CA GLY A 31 -13.95 5.90 12.77
C GLY A 31 -13.75 4.92 11.61
N ILE A 32 -12.51 4.69 11.17
CA ILE A 32 -12.15 3.76 10.10
C ILE A 32 -11.36 2.60 10.69
N SER A 33 -11.81 1.38 10.45
CA SER A 33 -11.08 0.17 10.86
C SER A 33 -9.88 -0.10 9.96
N TYR A 34 -8.90 -0.81 10.48
CA TYR A 34 -7.75 -1.24 9.70
C TYR A 34 -7.37 -2.69 9.97
N GLU A 35 -6.61 -3.25 9.05
CA GLU A 35 -5.96 -4.55 9.19
C GLU A 35 -4.53 -4.44 8.67
N ILE A 36 -3.55 -4.91 9.44
CA ILE A 36 -2.16 -5.02 8.97
C ILE A 36 -1.91 -6.44 8.50
N PHE A 37 -1.69 -6.60 7.20
CA PHE A 37 -1.27 -7.84 6.59
C PHE A 37 0.26 -7.95 6.70
N GLN A 38 0.73 -8.93 7.47
CA GLN A 38 2.14 -9.15 7.72
C GLN A 38 2.71 -10.14 6.69
N MET A 39 3.62 -9.69 5.83
CA MET A 39 4.28 -10.57 4.86
C MET A 39 5.18 -11.64 5.51
N GLY A 40 5.61 -11.41 6.75
CA GLY A 40 6.45 -12.36 7.49
C GLY A 40 7.84 -12.58 6.86
N GLY A 41 8.50 -13.66 7.24
CA GLY A 41 9.88 -14.02 6.83
C GLY A 41 9.97 -15.06 5.70
N LYS A 42 8.85 -15.63 5.24
CA LYS A 42 8.85 -16.65 4.18
C LYS A 42 9.27 -16.06 2.83
N PRO A 43 9.91 -16.81 1.94
CA PRO A 43 10.20 -16.39 0.58
C PRO A 43 8.92 -15.92 -0.14
N VAL A 44 9.05 -14.89 -0.94
CA VAL A 44 7.99 -14.42 -1.86
C VAL A 44 8.51 -14.61 -3.27
N ARG A 45 7.78 -15.36 -4.09
CA ARG A 45 8.09 -15.55 -5.50
C ARG A 45 7.82 -14.27 -6.28
N ASP A 46 8.70 -13.92 -7.19
CA ASP A 46 8.51 -12.82 -8.14
C ASP A 46 7.50 -13.15 -9.25
N CYS A 47 7.06 -12.15 -9.97
CA CYS A 47 6.22 -12.33 -11.15
C CYS A 47 7.09 -12.72 -12.35
N ILE A 48 6.83 -13.88 -12.93
CA ILE A 48 7.55 -14.38 -14.13
C ILE A 48 6.81 -14.10 -15.44
N GLY A 49 5.74 -13.31 -15.42
CA GLY A 49 4.98 -12.96 -16.62
C GLY A 49 4.32 -14.16 -17.32
N CYS A 50 3.94 -15.21 -16.59
CA CYS A 50 3.44 -16.47 -17.17
C CYS A 50 2.07 -16.35 -17.86
N GLY A 51 1.35 -15.23 -17.71
CA GLY A 51 0.04 -15.00 -18.33
C GLY A 51 -1.11 -15.87 -17.77
N GLN A 52 -0.89 -16.59 -16.67
CA GLN A 52 -1.88 -17.53 -16.10
C GLN A 52 -2.72 -16.94 -14.95
N CYS A 53 -2.72 -15.64 -14.79
CA CYS A 53 -3.61 -14.98 -13.81
C CYS A 53 -5.06 -15.14 -14.23
N SER A 54 -5.94 -15.35 -13.24
CA SER A 54 -7.38 -15.55 -13.45
C SER A 54 -8.17 -14.80 -12.39
N GLU A 55 -9.50 -14.91 -12.42
CA GLU A 55 -10.38 -14.38 -11.36
C GLU A 55 -10.06 -14.94 -9.97
N LYS A 56 -9.38 -16.09 -9.91
CA LYS A 56 -8.91 -16.71 -8.67
C LYS A 56 -7.63 -16.08 -8.14
N GLY A 57 -6.98 -15.18 -8.90
CA GLY A 57 -5.74 -14.51 -8.55
C GLY A 57 -4.52 -14.99 -9.34
N CYS A 58 -3.36 -14.97 -8.72
CA CYS A 58 -2.10 -15.47 -9.29
C CYS A 58 -2.10 -17.01 -9.35
N ALA A 59 -1.49 -17.58 -10.39
CA ALA A 59 -1.36 -19.03 -10.53
C ALA A 59 -0.50 -19.68 -9.43
N PHE A 60 0.40 -18.91 -8.82
CA PHE A 60 1.22 -19.41 -7.70
C PHE A 60 0.46 -19.27 -6.38
N ASN A 61 0.37 -20.37 -5.63
CA ASN A 61 -0.35 -20.49 -4.36
C ASN A 61 0.54 -20.93 -3.19
N ASP A 62 1.85 -20.80 -3.34
CA ASP A 62 2.85 -21.21 -2.34
C ASP A 62 3.25 -20.07 -1.38
N ASP A 63 2.54 -18.93 -1.46
CA ASP A 63 2.68 -17.77 -0.58
C ASP A 63 1.35 -17.03 -0.37
N ASP A 64 1.38 -15.93 0.36
CA ASP A 64 0.18 -15.24 0.86
C ASP A 64 -0.38 -14.17 -0.12
N VAL A 65 0.10 -14.10 -1.38
CA VAL A 65 -0.35 -13.07 -2.35
C VAL A 65 -1.84 -13.20 -2.67
N ASN A 66 -2.34 -14.42 -2.89
CA ASN A 66 -3.75 -14.62 -3.21
C ASN A 66 -4.67 -14.34 -2.01
N GLU A 67 -4.22 -14.62 -0.78
CA GLU A 67 -4.93 -14.22 0.43
C GLU A 67 -5.03 -12.69 0.53
N PHE A 68 -3.94 -11.99 0.27
CA PHE A 68 -3.95 -10.53 0.26
C PHE A 68 -4.90 -9.96 -0.81
N ILE A 69 -4.92 -10.53 -2.03
CA ILE A 69 -5.86 -10.13 -3.08
C ILE A 69 -7.32 -10.33 -2.62
N ALA A 70 -7.62 -11.44 -1.95
CA ALA A 70 -8.96 -11.68 -1.41
C ALA A 70 -9.37 -10.61 -0.39
N LYS A 71 -8.48 -10.26 0.55
CA LYS A 71 -8.70 -9.18 1.53
C LYS A 71 -8.80 -7.79 0.86
N ALA A 72 -8.05 -7.56 -0.22
CA ALA A 72 -8.08 -6.29 -0.96
C ALA A 72 -9.44 -6.02 -1.62
N LYS A 73 -10.18 -7.05 -2.00
CA LYS A 73 -11.56 -6.91 -2.54
C LYS A 73 -12.49 -6.26 -1.53
N GLU A 74 -12.29 -6.53 -0.23
CA GLU A 74 -13.14 -6.06 0.87
C GLU A 74 -12.65 -4.74 1.49
N ALA A 75 -11.47 -4.27 1.12
CA ALA A 75 -10.89 -3.03 1.63
C ALA A 75 -11.36 -1.81 0.84
N ASP A 76 -11.44 -0.67 1.51
CA ASP A 76 -11.82 0.63 0.93
C ASP A 76 -10.61 1.55 0.69
N GLY A 77 -9.44 1.22 1.24
CA GLY A 77 -8.19 1.96 1.08
C GLY A 77 -6.98 1.12 1.44
N PHE A 78 -5.78 1.59 1.08
CA PHE A 78 -4.55 0.82 1.23
C PHE A 78 -3.38 1.65 1.74
N VAL A 79 -2.55 1.05 2.61
CA VAL A 79 -1.25 1.63 3.01
C VAL A 79 -0.17 0.56 2.89
N PHE A 80 0.87 0.81 2.08
CA PHE A 80 1.97 -0.12 1.90
C PHE A 80 3.24 0.39 2.58
N GLY A 81 3.65 -0.29 3.64
CA GLY A 81 4.84 0.02 4.42
C GLY A 81 6.02 -0.84 4.00
N THR A 82 7.18 -0.20 3.75
CA THR A 82 8.42 -0.90 3.39
C THR A 82 9.60 -0.47 4.24
N PRO A 83 10.45 -1.39 4.68
CA PRO A 83 11.81 -1.02 5.10
C PRO A 83 12.64 -0.64 3.86
N VAL A 84 13.58 0.28 4.04
CA VAL A 84 14.51 0.69 2.99
C VAL A 84 15.75 -0.18 3.04
N TYR A 85 16.04 -0.89 1.94
CA TYR A 85 17.25 -1.66 1.75
C TYR A 85 17.99 -1.17 0.49
N TYR A 86 19.27 -0.84 0.61
CA TYR A 86 20.07 -0.32 -0.50
C TYR A 86 19.40 0.85 -1.25
N ALA A 87 18.81 1.78 -0.48
CA ALA A 87 18.07 2.95 -0.98
C ALA A 87 16.82 2.61 -1.85
N HIS A 88 16.28 1.39 -1.71
CA HIS A 88 15.10 0.89 -2.41
C HIS A 88 14.09 0.26 -1.44
N PRO A 89 12.82 0.07 -1.84
CA PRO A 89 11.91 -0.79 -1.10
C PRO A 89 12.51 -2.20 -0.97
N SER A 90 12.09 -2.95 0.04
CA SER A 90 12.51 -4.35 0.10
C SER A 90 12.10 -5.10 -1.17
N GLY A 91 13.00 -5.90 -1.75
CA GLY A 91 12.68 -6.68 -2.97
C GLY A 91 11.45 -7.57 -2.80
N ARG A 92 11.20 -8.01 -1.57
CA ARG A 92 10.04 -8.84 -1.24
C ARG A 92 8.71 -8.12 -1.44
N ILE A 93 8.59 -6.85 -1.01
CA ILE A 93 7.35 -6.10 -1.20
C ILE A 93 7.10 -5.84 -2.68
N LEU A 94 8.16 -5.61 -3.46
CA LEU A 94 8.04 -5.43 -4.91
C LEU A 94 7.53 -6.71 -5.58
N SER A 95 8.16 -7.86 -5.32
CA SER A 95 7.71 -9.16 -5.83
C SER A 95 6.26 -9.47 -5.45
N PHE A 96 5.88 -9.13 -4.22
CA PHE A 96 4.52 -9.30 -3.72
C PHE A 96 3.52 -8.41 -4.46
N LEU A 97 3.82 -7.12 -4.57
CA LEU A 97 2.93 -6.13 -5.20
C LEU A 97 2.85 -6.33 -6.72
N ASP A 98 3.94 -6.70 -7.41
CA ASP A 98 3.90 -7.04 -8.83
C ASP A 98 2.85 -8.12 -9.12
N ARG A 99 2.82 -9.15 -8.30
CA ARG A 99 1.84 -10.24 -8.45
C ARG A 99 0.44 -9.83 -7.99
N ALA A 100 0.33 -9.13 -6.87
CA ALA A 100 -0.96 -8.68 -6.34
C ALA A 100 -1.68 -7.74 -7.31
N PHE A 101 -0.96 -6.76 -7.87
CA PHE A 101 -1.55 -5.82 -8.81
C PHE A 101 -1.77 -6.43 -10.19
N TYR A 102 -0.90 -7.31 -10.65
CA TYR A 102 -1.08 -7.97 -11.95
C TYR A 102 -2.27 -8.94 -11.93
N ALA A 103 -2.42 -9.71 -10.87
CA ALA A 103 -3.48 -10.72 -10.76
C ALA A 103 -4.79 -10.18 -10.17
N GLY A 104 -4.71 -9.16 -9.31
CA GLY A 104 -5.86 -8.64 -8.55
C GLY A 104 -6.14 -7.15 -8.78
N GLY A 105 -5.64 -6.53 -9.85
CA GLY A 105 -5.69 -5.08 -10.08
C GLY A 105 -7.06 -4.44 -9.93
N ALA A 106 -8.13 -5.13 -10.30
CA ALA A 106 -9.51 -4.66 -10.13
C ALA A 106 -9.89 -4.39 -8.65
N ALA A 107 -9.26 -5.08 -7.70
CA ALA A 107 -9.54 -4.90 -6.28
C ALA A 107 -9.01 -3.55 -5.72
N PHE A 108 -8.09 -2.92 -6.43
CA PHE A 108 -7.41 -1.69 -5.99
C PHE A 108 -7.97 -0.42 -6.64
N ARG A 109 -8.54 -0.53 -7.85
CA ARG A 109 -8.96 0.62 -8.66
C ARG A 109 -9.90 1.55 -7.91
N PHE A 110 -9.65 2.87 -8.06
CA PHE A 110 -10.45 3.97 -7.50
C PHE A 110 -10.52 4.01 -5.97
N LYS A 111 -9.73 3.19 -5.29
CA LYS A 111 -9.58 3.25 -3.83
C LYS A 111 -8.33 4.05 -3.47
N PRO A 112 -8.34 4.87 -2.40
CA PRO A 112 -7.17 5.64 -2.01
C PRO A 112 -6.02 4.73 -1.56
N GLY A 113 -4.80 5.11 -1.93
CA GLY A 113 -3.59 4.39 -1.57
C GLY A 113 -2.49 5.31 -1.05
N ALA A 114 -1.66 4.80 -0.16
CA ALA A 114 -0.48 5.49 0.32
C ALA A 114 0.69 4.52 0.52
N SER A 115 1.91 4.99 0.27
CA SER A 115 3.13 4.29 0.64
C SER A 115 3.77 4.92 1.86
N VAL A 116 4.46 4.09 2.67
CA VAL A 116 5.24 4.50 3.84
C VAL A 116 6.62 3.86 3.74
N ALA A 117 7.66 4.69 3.72
CA ALA A 117 9.05 4.23 3.67
C ALA A 117 9.72 4.41 5.04
N VAL A 118 10.31 3.34 5.57
CA VAL A 118 10.98 3.37 6.87
C VAL A 118 12.45 3.07 6.70
N ALA A 119 13.30 4.02 7.07
CA ALA A 119 14.74 3.96 6.83
C ALA A 119 15.54 4.30 8.08
N ARG A 120 16.77 3.77 8.15
CA ARG A 120 17.75 4.27 9.12
C ARG A 120 18.19 5.69 8.75
N ARG A 121 18.39 5.98 7.44
CA ARG A 121 18.93 7.26 6.96
C ARG A 121 18.50 7.56 5.53
N GLY A 122 19.23 7.12 4.52
CA GLY A 122 18.99 7.46 3.11
C GLY A 122 18.09 6.47 2.37
N GLY A 123 17.49 6.91 1.25
CA GLY A 123 16.72 6.06 0.33
C GLY A 123 15.21 6.02 0.57
N SER A 124 14.70 6.79 1.53
CA SER A 124 13.26 6.84 1.83
C SER A 124 12.45 7.42 0.67
N SER A 125 12.87 8.54 0.07
CA SER A 125 12.16 9.15 -1.08
C SER A 125 12.12 8.22 -2.29
N ALA A 126 13.24 7.60 -2.67
CA ALA A 126 13.27 6.65 -3.78
C ALA A 126 12.36 5.43 -3.52
N SER A 127 12.29 4.96 -2.28
CA SER A 127 11.39 3.86 -1.89
C SER A 127 9.92 4.28 -1.93
N PHE A 128 9.62 5.48 -1.45
CA PHE A 128 8.30 6.09 -1.51
C PHE A 128 7.81 6.23 -2.96
N ASP A 129 8.63 6.81 -3.85
CA ASP A 129 8.30 6.99 -5.26
C ASP A 129 8.09 5.66 -5.98
N CYS A 130 8.91 4.66 -5.67
CA CYS A 130 8.79 3.33 -6.26
C CYS A 130 7.44 2.68 -5.96
N LEU A 131 6.98 2.75 -4.70
CA LEU A 131 5.68 2.18 -4.32
C LEU A 131 4.50 2.98 -4.88
N ASN A 132 4.61 4.30 -5.00
CA ASN A 132 3.54 5.13 -5.55
C ASN A 132 3.22 4.83 -7.01
N LYS A 133 4.13 4.20 -7.77
CA LYS A 133 3.88 3.79 -9.15
C LYS A 133 2.77 2.75 -9.28
N TYR A 134 2.63 1.86 -8.29
CA TYR A 134 1.52 0.88 -8.25
C TYR A 134 0.17 1.58 -8.18
N PHE A 135 0.06 2.62 -7.38
CA PHE A 135 -1.18 3.39 -7.27
C PHE A 135 -1.50 4.12 -8.57
N GLY A 136 -0.50 4.78 -9.18
CA GLY A 136 -0.70 5.53 -10.41
C GLY A 136 -1.25 4.67 -11.55
N ILE A 137 -0.63 3.53 -11.84
CA ILE A 137 -1.09 2.64 -12.91
C ILE A 137 -2.43 1.98 -12.61
N ALA A 138 -2.75 1.78 -11.34
CA ALA A 138 -4.02 1.18 -10.91
C ALA A 138 -5.17 2.20 -10.77
N GLN A 139 -4.99 3.45 -11.21
CA GLN A 139 -5.99 4.53 -11.12
C GLN A 139 -6.44 4.77 -9.67
N MET A 140 -5.52 4.66 -8.74
CA MET A 140 -5.76 4.91 -7.33
C MET A 140 -5.36 6.35 -6.99
N PRO A 141 -6.21 7.13 -6.30
CA PRO A 141 -5.77 8.40 -5.75
C PRO A 141 -4.68 8.20 -4.71
N VAL A 142 -3.54 8.88 -4.88
CA VAL A 142 -2.43 8.82 -3.93
C VAL A 142 -2.67 9.79 -2.79
N VAL A 143 -2.63 9.30 -1.56
CA VAL A 143 -2.83 10.12 -0.36
C VAL A 143 -1.51 10.66 0.13
N GLY A 144 -1.39 11.97 0.16
CA GLY A 144 -0.26 12.68 0.76
C GLY A 144 -0.47 12.97 2.25
N SER A 145 0.58 13.46 2.89
CA SER A 145 0.57 13.95 4.26
C SER A 145 1.14 15.38 4.30
N THR A 146 1.59 15.82 5.46
CA THR A 146 2.27 17.13 5.65
C THR A 146 3.74 17.10 5.20
N TYR A 147 4.29 15.93 4.99
CA TYR A 147 5.58 15.66 4.36
C TYR A 147 5.48 14.36 3.55
N TRP A 148 6.56 13.93 2.84
CA TRP A 148 6.59 12.59 2.26
C TRP A 148 6.45 11.54 3.36
N ASN A 149 5.68 10.48 3.11
CA ASN A 149 5.34 9.48 4.11
C ASN A 149 6.56 8.61 4.46
N MET A 150 7.43 9.14 5.29
CA MET A 150 8.66 8.47 5.73
C MET A 150 8.82 8.56 7.24
N VAL A 151 9.46 7.55 7.80
CA VAL A 151 9.79 7.45 9.23
C VAL A 151 11.22 6.94 9.36
N TYR A 152 11.94 7.44 10.33
CA TYR A 152 13.32 7.04 10.59
C TYR A 152 13.43 6.18 11.85
N GLY A 153 14.26 5.14 11.77
CA GLY A 153 14.58 4.25 12.88
C GLY A 153 15.43 3.08 12.42
N ARG A 154 16.42 2.68 13.23
CA ARG A 154 17.33 1.57 12.97
C ARG A 154 16.93 0.32 13.74
N VAL A 155 16.78 0.45 15.05
CA VAL A 155 16.37 -0.65 15.93
C VAL A 155 14.91 -0.49 16.34
N PRO A 156 14.21 -1.56 16.74
CA PRO A 156 12.85 -1.46 17.25
C PRO A 156 12.73 -0.42 18.37
N GLY A 157 11.69 0.41 18.32
CA GLY A 157 11.45 1.49 19.27
C GLY A 157 12.01 2.86 18.86
N GLU A 158 12.85 2.92 17.82
CA GLU A 158 13.35 4.22 17.36
C GLU A 158 12.37 4.98 16.47
N ALA A 159 11.50 4.27 15.75
CA ALA A 159 10.50 4.94 14.92
C ALA A 159 9.57 5.83 15.74
N GLU A 160 9.20 5.41 16.94
CA GLU A 160 8.35 6.16 17.86
C GLU A 160 9.03 7.43 18.43
N GLN A 161 10.36 7.53 18.27
CA GLN A 161 11.15 8.71 18.66
C GLN A 161 11.26 9.73 17.51
N ASP A 162 10.95 9.33 16.28
CA ASP A 162 10.82 10.23 15.12
C ASP A 162 9.49 10.97 15.18
N LEU A 163 9.44 12.04 15.96
CA LEU A 163 8.21 12.79 16.21
C LEU A 163 7.60 13.38 14.95
N GLU A 164 8.43 13.84 14.01
CA GLU A 164 7.97 14.35 12.72
C GLU A 164 7.40 13.22 11.85
N GLY A 165 8.10 12.07 11.81
CA GLY A 165 7.61 10.88 11.10
C GLY A 165 6.29 10.37 11.68
N MET A 166 6.15 10.30 13.00
CA MET A 166 4.89 9.89 13.64
C MET A 166 3.76 10.89 13.37
N GLN A 167 4.01 12.19 13.44
CA GLN A 167 3.04 13.21 13.07
C GLN A 167 2.63 13.10 11.59
N THR A 168 3.59 12.81 10.71
CA THR A 168 3.33 12.57 9.28
C THR A 168 2.40 11.37 9.08
N MET A 169 2.57 10.29 9.85
CA MET A 169 1.68 9.12 9.81
C MET A 169 0.26 9.45 10.29
N GLN A 170 0.13 10.23 11.36
CA GLN A 170 -1.17 10.70 11.85
C GLN A 170 -1.90 11.56 10.80
N ASN A 171 -1.19 12.48 10.18
CA ASN A 171 -1.76 13.37 9.17
C ASN A 171 -2.10 12.63 7.86
N LEU A 172 -1.29 11.62 7.49
CA LEU A 172 -1.64 10.69 6.41
C LEU A 172 -2.99 10.02 6.66
N ALA A 173 -3.18 9.49 7.86
CA ALA A 173 -4.43 8.83 8.25
C ALA A 173 -5.64 9.77 8.18
N LYS A 174 -5.50 10.99 8.68
CA LYS A 174 -6.56 12.01 8.61
C LYS A 174 -6.94 12.38 7.17
N ASN A 175 -5.93 12.57 6.32
CA ASN A 175 -6.14 12.87 4.89
C ASN A 175 -6.82 11.70 4.18
N MET A 176 -6.39 10.47 4.45
CA MET A 176 -7.01 9.26 3.91
C MET A 176 -8.47 9.12 4.39
N ALA A 177 -8.71 9.31 5.67
CA ALA A 177 -10.05 9.25 6.24
C ALA A 177 -11.00 10.29 5.62
N TRP A 178 -10.52 11.52 5.46
CA TRP A 178 -11.29 12.58 4.80
C TRP A 178 -11.64 12.19 3.35
N MET A 179 -10.67 11.72 2.57
CA MET A 179 -10.86 11.29 1.18
C MET A 179 -11.86 10.13 1.09
N MET A 180 -11.72 9.12 1.95
CA MET A 180 -12.63 7.97 1.98
C MET A 180 -14.06 8.38 2.32
N LYS A 181 -14.25 9.30 3.29
CA LYS A 181 -15.56 9.86 3.66
C LYS A 181 -16.17 10.62 2.47
N CYS A 182 -15.38 11.40 1.73
CA CYS A 182 -15.83 12.09 0.52
C CYS A 182 -16.28 11.10 -0.57
N PHE A 183 -15.53 10.03 -0.80
CA PHE A 183 -15.89 9.01 -1.79
C PHE A 183 -17.18 8.28 -1.40
N GLU A 184 -17.32 7.92 -0.14
CA GLU A 184 -18.53 7.28 0.37
C GLU A 184 -19.75 8.20 0.25
N LEU A 185 -19.58 9.49 0.55
CA LEU A 185 -20.64 10.48 0.37
C LEU A 185 -21.00 10.66 -1.11
N GLY A 186 -19.99 10.75 -1.99
CA GLY A 186 -20.20 10.82 -3.44
C GLY A 186 -21.00 9.63 -3.96
N LYS A 187 -20.61 8.42 -3.56
CA LYS A 187 -21.31 7.19 -3.92
C LYS A 187 -22.77 7.19 -3.44
N LYS A 188 -23.03 7.59 -2.19
CA LYS A 188 -24.40 7.72 -1.64
C LYS A 188 -25.25 8.73 -2.38
N ASN A 189 -24.65 9.75 -2.97
CA ASN A 189 -25.32 10.77 -3.78
C ASN A 189 -25.34 10.46 -5.28
N GLY A 190 -25.03 9.23 -5.69
CA GLY A 190 -25.15 8.76 -7.07
C GLY A 190 -24.02 9.19 -7.99
N ILE A 191 -22.88 9.66 -7.47
CA ILE A 191 -21.70 9.93 -8.29
C ILE A 191 -21.11 8.60 -8.73
N ALA A 192 -21.21 8.32 -10.04
CA ALA A 192 -20.66 7.10 -10.64
C ALA A 192 -19.12 7.18 -10.75
N LEU A 193 -18.49 6.01 -10.69
CA LEU A 193 -17.07 5.91 -11.06
C LEU A 193 -16.89 6.22 -12.54
N PRO A 194 -15.73 6.81 -12.95
CA PRO A 194 -15.47 7.11 -14.35
C PRO A 194 -15.36 5.81 -15.17
N ASP A 195 -15.93 5.82 -16.38
CA ASP A 195 -15.70 4.74 -17.33
C ASP A 195 -14.35 4.91 -17.99
N THR A 196 -13.41 4.08 -17.59
CA THR A 196 -12.04 4.00 -18.13
C THR A 196 -11.76 2.64 -18.76
N SER A 197 -12.80 1.95 -19.24
CA SER A 197 -12.70 0.59 -19.79
C SER A 197 -12.05 0.55 -21.18
N VAL A 198 -12.12 1.66 -21.92
CA VAL A 198 -11.54 1.72 -23.28
C VAL A 198 -10.04 1.99 -23.18
N VAL A 199 -9.25 1.00 -23.58
CA VAL A 199 -7.79 1.12 -23.56
C VAL A 199 -7.26 0.85 -24.97
N VAL A 200 -6.73 1.90 -25.59
CA VAL A 200 -5.85 1.74 -26.77
C VAL A 200 -4.47 1.38 -26.23
N ARG A 201 -3.95 0.23 -26.66
CA ARG A 201 -2.61 -0.23 -26.29
C ARG A 201 -1.68 -0.12 -27.48
N THR A 202 -0.56 0.54 -27.30
CA THR A 202 0.54 0.57 -28.26
C THR A 202 1.75 -0.02 -27.56
N ASP A 203 2.13 -1.24 -27.94
CA ASP A 203 3.29 -1.97 -27.43
C ASP A 203 4.49 -1.83 -28.35
N PHE A 204 4.28 -1.17 -29.49
CA PHE A 204 5.32 -0.95 -30.47
C PHE A 204 5.12 0.36 -31.23
N ILE A 205 6.13 1.23 -31.23
CA ILE A 205 6.12 2.50 -31.97
C ILE A 205 6.78 2.27 -33.32
N ARG A 206 6.01 2.13 -34.39
CA ARG A 206 6.45 2.14 -35.77
C ARG A 206 5.64 3.14 -36.58
#